data_31e040c208af45b16db05674bbb97732
#
_entry.id   31e040c208af45b16db05674bbb97732
#
_cell.length_a   1.000
_cell.length_b   1.000
_cell.length_c   1.000
_cell.angle_alpha   90.00
_cell.angle_beta   90.00
_cell.angle_gamma   90.00
#
_symmetry.space_group_name_H-M   'P 1'
#
loop_
_entity.id
_entity.type
_entity.pdbx_description
1 polymer ?
#
loop_
_entity_poly.entity_id
_entity_poly.type
_entity_poly.pdbx_seq_one_letter_code
_entity_poly.pdbx_strand_id
1 'polypeptide(L)'
;MKTVTFISALLLASATVQAQPKAEGYQFTTVVNQKVTPVKNQAATGTCWCFATTSFIEAELLRQGKGEFDLSEMYIVRQKYMNQLNDNYLRHGNGNIGQGSISPSWFTAFTQVGIVPEEVYSGINYNSPTHNHKELASYMEAIAGKAVTAGLTPRIFSSAFATAKHACFARTMGVPDRKSV
;
A
#
# COMPACT_ATOMS: atom_id res chain seq x y z
N MET A 1 -42.49 -29.65 58.20
CA MET A 1 -42.98 -29.89 56.79
C MET A 1 -43.14 -28.58 56.03
N LYS A 2 -42.16 -27.64 56.09
CA LYS A 2 -42.26 -26.33 55.37
C LYS A 2 -41.01 -26.04 54.49
N THR A 3 -40.04 -26.93 54.41
CA THR A 3 -38.78 -26.71 53.68
C THR A 3 -38.69 -27.44 52.31
N VAL A 4 -39.61 -28.32 52.01
CA VAL A 4 -39.58 -29.10 50.74
C VAL A 4 -40.26 -28.37 49.60
N THR A 5 -41.17 -27.44 49.87
CA THR A 5 -41.95 -26.69 48.86
C THR A 5 -41.16 -25.61 48.14
N PHE A 6 -40.06 -25.10 48.72
CA PHE A 6 -39.25 -24.04 48.11
C PHE A 6 -38.26 -24.55 47.07
N ILE A 7 -37.82 -25.81 47.16
CA ILE A 7 -36.84 -26.36 46.25
C ILE A 7 -37.48 -26.76 44.92
N SER A 8 -38.76 -27.16 44.91
CA SER A 8 -39.47 -27.49 43.66
C SER A 8 -39.83 -26.32 42.79
N ALA A 9 -39.95 -25.10 43.37
CA ALA A 9 -40.24 -23.89 42.62
C ALA A 9 -38.98 -23.30 41.89
N LEU A 10 -37.79 -23.61 42.41
CA LEU A 10 -36.55 -23.13 41.82
C LEU A 10 -36.09 -23.98 40.61
N LEU A 11 -36.52 -25.24 40.51
CA LEU A 11 -36.20 -26.15 39.41
C LEU A 11 -37.07 -25.96 38.14
N LEU A 12 -38.21 -25.26 38.27
CA LEU A 12 -39.08 -24.97 37.14
C LEU A 12 -38.76 -23.66 36.40
N ALA A 13 -37.89 -22.81 36.95
CA ALA A 13 -37.52 -21.53 36.35
C ALA A 13 -36.34 -21.62 35.38
N SER A 14 -35.71 -22.78 35.22
CA SER A 14 -34.49 -22.96 34.40
C SER A 14 -34.73 -23.52 33.00
N ALA A 15 -36.00 -23.64 32.53
CA ALA A 15 -36.32 -24.36 31.30
C ALA A 15 -36.77 -23.47 30.12
N THR A 16 -36.53 -22.15 30.15
CA THR A 16 -36.81 -21.30 28.99
C THR A 16 -35.60 -20.53 28.51
N VAL A 17 -34.53 -21.24 28.25
CA VAL A 17 -33.55 -20.74 27.28
C VAL A 17 -34.17 -20.99 25.88
N GLN A 18 -35.01 -20.06 25.43
CA GLN A 18 -35.41 -20.04 24.03
C GLN A 18 -34.16 -19.79 23.21
N ALA A 19 -33.78 -20.80 22.43
CA ALA A 19 -32.82 -20.62 21.38
C ALA A 19 -33.32 -19.49 20.47
N GLN A 20 -32.62 -18.35 20.46
CA GLN A 20 -32.91 -17.29 19.50
C GLN A 20 -32.87 -17.88 18.11
N PRO A 21 -33.87 -17.59 17.25
CA PRO A 21 -33.84 -18.05 15.87
C PRO A 21 -32.52 -17.58 15.27
N LYS A 22 -31.70 -18.53 14.79
CA LYS A 22 -30.48 -18.26 14.06
C LYS A 22 -30.88 -17.38 12.88
N ALA A 23 -30.43 -16.12 12.91
CA ALA A 23 -30.67 -15.21 11.80
C ALA A 23 -30.18 -15.93 10.53
N GLU A 24 -31.08 -16.21 9.61
CA GLU A 24 -30.71 -16.72 8.30
C GLU A 24 -29.95 -15.60 7.60
N GLY A 25 -28.61 -15.65 7.69
CA GLY A 25 -27.74 -14.75 6.98
C GLY A 25 -27.84 -14.96 5.47
N TYR A 26 -27.40 -13.99 4.70
CA TYR A 26 -27.32 -14.12 3.25
C TYR A 26 -26.53 -15.38 2.87
N GLN A 27 -27.11 -16.18 1.98
CA GLN A 27 -26.41 -17.33 1.40
C GLN A 27 -25.79 -16.90 0.07
N PHE A 28 -24.45 -17.01 0.00
CA PHE A 28 -23.72 -16.67 -1.21
C PHE A 28 -23.33 -17.95 -1.94
N THR A 29 -23.56 -17.96 -3.25
CA THR A 29 -23.07 -19.02 -4.14
C THR A 29 -21.84 -18.50 -4.87
N THR A 30 -20.72 -19.19 -4.74
CA THR A 30 -19.50 -18.85 -5.49
C THR A 30 -19.71 -19.17 -6.96
N VAL A 31 -19.81 -18.15 -7.80
CA VAL A 31 -19.95 -18.29 -9.26
C VAL A 31 -18.59 -18.51 -9.91
N VAL A 32 -17.58 -17.76 -9.48
CA VAL A 32 -16.21 -17.85 -9.98
C VAL A 32 -15.25 -17.66 -8.80
N ASN A 33 -14.24 -18.51 -8.71
CA ASN A 33 -13.14 -18.38 -7.75
C ASN A 33 -11.82 -18.45 -8.51
N GLN A 34 -11.23 -17.29 -8.78
CA GLN A 34 -9.91 -17.21 -9.43
C GLN A 34 -8.81 -17.38 -8.41
N LYS A 35 -7.76 -18.15 -8.78
CA LYS A 35 -6.56 -18.25 -7.98
C LYS A 35 -5.83 -16.89 -7.99
N VAL A 36 -5.41 -16.43 -6.82
CA VAL A 36 -4.69 -15.17 -6.63
C VAL A 36 -3.43 -15.42 -5.81
N THR A 37 -2.49 -14.46 -5.88
CA THR A 37 -1.29 -14.43 -5.02
C THR A 37 -1.66 -14.10 -3.57
N PRO A 38 -0.80 -14.40 -2.58
CA PRO A 38 -1.05 -14.05 -1.18
C PRO A 38 -1.28 -12.56 -0.97
N VAL A 39 -2.15 -12.22 -0.01
CA VAL A 39 -2.41 -10.82 0.37
C VAL A 39 -1.17 -10.21 1.03
N LYS A 40 -0.75 -9.05 0.54
CA LYS A 40 0.38 -8.29 1.08
C LYS A 40 -0.10 -7.15 1.97
N ASN A 41 0.71 -6.78 2.96
CA ASN A 41 0.39 -5.74 3.93
C ASN A 41 1.10 -4.43 3.58
N GLN A 42 0.35 -3.40 3.22
CA GLN A 42 0.90 -2.06 2.96
C GLN A 42 1.38 -1.34 4.22
N ALA A 43 1.02 -1.84 5.42
CA ALA A 43 1.34 -1.26 6.72
C ALA A 43 0.98 0.25 6.84
N ALA A 44 1.84 1.07 7.43
CA ALA A 44 1.59 2.49 7.68
C ALA A 44 1.88 3.38 6.45
N THR A 45 1.24 3.06 5.32
CA THR A 45 1.35 3.84 4.07
C THR A 45 -0.01 4.06 3.41
N GLY A 46 -0.13 5.13 2.61
CA GLY A 46 -1.29 5.40 1.77
C GLY A 46 -1.15 4.82 0.36
N THR A 47 -0.59 3.60 0.22
CA THR A 47 -0.22 3.00 -1.07
C THR A 47 -1.16 1.87 -1.52
N CYS A 48 -2.37 1.79 -0.97
CA CYS A 48 -3.37 0.76 -1.31
C CYS A 48 -3.63 0.64 -2.83
N TRP A 49 -3.60 1.75 -3.54
CA TRP A 49 -3.74 1.79 -5.00
C TRP A 49 -2.67 0.96 -5.71
N CYS A 50 -1.44 0.96 -5.21
CA CYS A 50 -0.33 0.20 -5.78
C CYS A 50 -0.47 -1.28 -5.46
N PHE A 51 -0.72 -1.62 -4.20
CA PHE A 51 -0.93 -3.00 -3.76
C PHE A 51 -2.09 -3.66 -4.51
N ALA A 52 -3.23 -2.97 -4.65
CA ALA A 52 -4.38 -3.48 -5.39
C ALA A 52 -4.07 -3.70 -6.89
N THR A 53 -3.36 -2.75 -7.52
CA THR A 53 -3.02 -2.87 -8.94
C THR A 53 -1.98 -3.97 -9.18
N THR A 54 -0.96 -4.08 -8.32
CA THR A 54 0.06 -5.13 -8.41
C THR A 54 -0.58 -6.51 -8.22
N SER A 55 -1.40 -6.68 -7.19
CA SER A 55 -2.12 -7.94 -6.94
C SER A 55 -3.03 -8.34 -8.12
N PHE A 56 -3.70 -7.38 -8.75
CA PHE A 56 -4.47 -7.65 -9.98
C PHE A 56 -3.56 -8.16 -11.11
N ILE A 57 -2.40 -7.53 -11.32
CA ILE A 57 -1.47 -7.94 -12.38
C ILE A 57 -0.87 -9.33 -12.10
N GLU A 58 -0.48 -9.60 -10.84
CA GLU A 58 0.01 -10.91 -10.42
C GLU A 58 -1.05 -12.00 -10.65
N ALA A 59 -2.30 -11.74 -10.24
CA ALA A 59 -3.41 -12.65 -10.45
C ALA A 59 -3.68 -12.89 -11.95
N GLU A 60 -3.56 -11.87 -12.79
CA GLU A 60 -3.74 -11.98 -14.23
C GLU A 60 -2.61 -12.77 -14.90
N LEU A 61 -1.36 -12.59 -14.48
CA LEU A 61 -0.23 -13.41 -14.94
C LEU A 61 -0.42 -14.88 -14.57
N LEU A 62 -0.88 -15.14 -13.34
CA LEU A 62 -1.20 -16.48 -12.88
C LEU A 62 -2.33 -17.10 -13.71
N ARG A 63 -3.42 -16.35 -13.95
CA ARG A 63 -4.55 -16.78 -14.78
C ARG A 63 -4.13 -17.11 -16.23
N GLN A 64 -3.16 -16.38 -16.78
CA GLN A 64 -2.61 -16.62 -18.12
C GLN A 64 -1.58 -17.75 -18.15
N GLY A 65 -1.30 -18.42 -17.04
CA GLY A 65 -0.31 -19.49 -16.97
C GLY A 65 1.15 -19.03 -17.11
N LYS A 66 1.42 -17.74 -16.84
CA LYS A 66 2.79 -17.17 -16.91
C LYS A 66 3.63 -17.52 -15.68
N GLY A 67 3.00 -18.02 -14.62
CA GLY A 67 3.62 -18.36 -13.36
C GLY A 67 3.15 -17.45 -12.22
N GLU A 68 3.63 -17.75 -11.03
CA GLU A 68 3.38 -16.96 -9.82
C GLU A 68 4.55 -15.98 -9.65
N PHE A 69 4.22 -14.69 -9.56
CA PHE A 69 5.19 -13.62 -9.39
C PHE A 69 4.89 -12.86 -8.11
N ASP A 70 5.94 -12.43 -7.42
CA ASP A 70 5.91 -11.52 -6.28
C ASP A 70 6.60 -10.23 -6.70
N LEU A 71 5.80 -9.23 -7.11
CA LEU A 71 6.27 -7.99 -7.71
C LEU A 71 6.37 -6.87 -6.68
N SER A 72 7.40 -6.03 -6.79
CA SER A 72 7.64 -4.94 -5.84
C SER A 72 6.68 -3.77 -6.04
N GLU A 73 5.77 -3.57 -5.12
CA GLU A 73 4.93 -2.38 -5.04
C GLU A 73 5.76 -1.13 -4.79
N MET A 74 6.75 -1.24 -3.92
CA MET A 74 7.54 -0.09 -3.49
C MET A 74 8.45 0.45 -4.58
N TYR A 75 8.84 -0.36 -5.55
CA TYR A 75 9.56 0.09 -6.72
C TYR A 75 8.72 1.07 -7.57
N ILE A 76 7.46 0.73 -7.78
CA ILE A 76 6.47 1.56 -8.47
C ILE A 76 6.12 2.82 -7.65
N VAL A 77 5.87 2.66 -6.35
CA VAL A 77 5.58 3.77 -5.43
C VAL A 77 6.71 4.80 -5.43
N ARG A 78 7.95 4.34 -5.38
CA ARG A 78 9.13 5.22 -5.46
C ARG A 78 9.12 6.05 -6.74
N GLN A 79 8.88 5.44 -7.88
CA GLN A 79 8.84 6.16 -9.16
C GLN A 79 7.68 7.17 -9.21
N LYS A 80 6.51 6.79 -8.70
CA LYS A 80 5.37 7.73 -8.58
C LYS A 80 5.71 8.95 -7.73
N TYR A 81 6.39 8.78 -6.60
CA TYR A 81 6.80 9.90 -5.75
C TYR A 81 7.81 10.82 -6.47
N MET A 82 8.74 10.24 -7.21
CA MET A 82 9.67 11.01 -8.05
C MET A 82 8.92 11.84 -9.10
N ASN A 83 7.92 11.27 -9.74
CA ASN A 83 7.07 11.95 -10.71
C ASN A 83 6.28 13.11 -10.08
N GLN A 84 5.72 12.91 -8.88
CA GLN A 84 4.99 13.96 -8.15
C GLN A 84 5.87 15.17 -7.80
N LEU A 85 7.09 14.93 -7.34
CA LEU A 85 8.03 16.02 -7.06
C LEU A 85 8.35 16.83 -8.30
N ASN A 86 8.56 16.17 -9.43
CA ASN A 86 8.78 16.84 -10.72
C ASN A 86 7.55 17.63 -11.17
N ASP A 87 6.36 17.01 -11.10
CA ASP A 87 5.10 17.66 -11.50
C ASP A 87 4.80 18.89 -10.63
N ASN A 88 4.98 18.78 -9.31
CA ASN A 88 4.81 19.90 -8.39
C ASN A 88 5.73 21.09 -8.73
N TYR A 89 6.98 20.81 -9.06
CA TYR A 89 7.92 21.86 -9.48
C TYR A 89 7.47 22.52 -10.80
N LEU A 90 7.15 21.73 -11.82
CA LEU A 90 6.70 22.24 -13.13
C LEU A 90 5.41 23.05 -13.03
N ARG A 91 4.58 22.77 -12.04
CA ARG A 91 3.34 23.51 -11.73
C ARG A 91 3.53 24.64 -10.71
N HIS A 92 4.76 25.04 -10.43
CA HIS A 92 5.07 26.10 -9.47
C HIS A 92 4.44 25.91 -8.09
N GLY A 93 4.45 24.66 -7.58
CA GLY A 93 3.90 24.30 -6.28
C GLY A 93 2.42 23.88 -6.28
N ASN A 94 1.75 23.91 -7.42
CA ASN A 94 0.34 23.49 -7.55
C ASN A 94 0.18 22.01 -7.93
N GLY A 95 1.21 21.19 -7.74
CA GLY A 95 1.15 19.74 -7.89
C GLY A 95 0.62 19.08 -6.62
N ASN A 96 0.07 17.88 -6.77
CA ASN A 96 -0.37 17.08 -5.63
C ASN A 96 0.81 16.26 -5.08
N ILE A 97 1.24 16.55 -3.85
CA ILE A 97 2.22 15.75 -3.11
C ILE A 97 1.48 14.90 -2.08
N GLY A 98 1.60 13.60 -2.17
CA GLY A 98 0.93 12.69 -1.24
C GLY A 98 1.13 11.21 -1.59
N GLN A 99 0.73 10.34 -0.65
CA GLN A 99 0.93 8.91 -0.80
C GLN A 99 -0.12 8.26 -1.71
N GLY A 100 -1.36 8.77 -1.66
CA GLY A 100 -2.49 8.25 -2.44
C GLY A 100 -2.33 8.42 -3.95
N SER A 101 -2.96 7.54 -4.71
CA SER A 101 -3.06 7.58 -6.17
C SER A 101 -4.14 6.61 -6.67
N ILE A 102 -4.12 6.34 -7.97
CA ILE A 102 -5.00 5.41 -8.67
C ILE A 102 -4.20 4.56 -9.66
N SER A 103 -4.78 3.50 -10.18
CA SER A 103 -4.11 2.53 -11.08
C SER A 103 -3.35 3.15 -12.27
N PRO A 104 -3.81 4.21 -12.96
CA PRO A 104 -3.04 4.83 -14.04
C PRO A 104 -1.64 5.28 -13.64
N SER A 105 -1.42 5.68 -12.39
CA SER A 105 -0.08 6.03 -11.90
C SER A 105 0.87 4.83 -11.84
N TRP A 106 0.33 3.63 -11.60
CA TRP A 106 1.08 2.39 -11.65
C TRP A 106 1.62 2.16 -13.06
N PHE A 107 0.74 2.22 -14.06
CA PHE A 107 1.13 2.02 -15.46
C PHE A 107 2.10 3.11 -15.95
N THR A 108 1.91 4.36 -15.54
CA THR A 108 2.86 5.45 -15.85
C THR A 108 4.24 5.16 -15.28
N ALA A 109 4.33 4.73 -14.02
CA ALA A 109 5.61 4.38 -13.42
C ALA A 109 6.24 3.15 -14.11
N PHE A 110 5.44 2.11 -14.35
CA PHE A 110 5.88 0.89 -15.04
C PHE A 110 6.46 1.17 -16.43
N THR A 111 5.83 2.02 -17.24
CA THR A 111 6.35 2.37 -18.58
C THR A 111 7.67 3.14 -18.53
N GLN A 112 7.97 3.80 -17.41
CA GLN A 112 9.21 4.56 -17.24
C GLN A 112 10.37 3.71 -16.75
N VAL A 113 10.12 2.78 -15.82
CA VAL A 113 11.18 2.06 -15.09
C VAL A 113 11.03 0.54 -15.08
N GLY A 114 9.95 -0.01 -15.65
CA GLY A 114 9.63 -1.43 -15.52
C GLY A 114 9.16 -1.81 -14.12
N ILE A 115 9.35 -3.08 -13.77
CA ILE A 115 9.07 -3.62 -12.43
C ILE A 115 10.12 -4.68 -12.08
N VAL A 116 10.37 -4.85 -10.79
CA VAL A 116 11.31 -5.85 -10.27
C VAL A 116 10.59 -6.77 -9.26
N PRO A 117 11.12 -7.98 -8.99
CA PRO A 117 10.63 -8.81 -7.91
C PRO A 117 10.76 -8.13 -6.54
N GLU A 118 9.88 -8.50 -5.60
CA GLU A 118 9.90 -7.97 -4.23
C GLU A 118 11.23 -8.26 -3.51
N GLU A 119 11.83 -9.43 -3.73
CA GLU A 119 13.14 -9.81 -3.19
C GLU A 119 14.28 -8.88 -3.62
N VAL A 120 14.15 -8.24 -4.79
CA VAL A 120 15.14 -7.30 -5.34
C VAL A 120 14.98 -5.92 -4.72
N TYR A 121 13.76 -5.50 -4.43
CA TYR A 121 13.46 -4.18 -3.88
C TYR A 121 12.22 -4.19 -3.00
N SER A 122 12.37 -4.44 -1.72
CA SER A 122 11.26 -4.41 -0.76
C SER A 122 10.82 -3.00 -0.36
N GLY A 123 11.67 -1.99 -0.57
CA GLY A 123 11.40 -0.62 -0.12
C GLY A 123 11.46 -0.43 1.39
N ILE A 124 11.87 -1.45 2.15
CA ILE A 124 12.09 -1.38 3.60
C ILE A 124 13.55 -1.07 3.87
N ASN A 125 13.80 -0.05 4.70
CA ASN A 125 15.13 0.39 5.07
C ASN A 125 15.21 0.72 6.58
N TYR A 126 16.40 0.92 7.14
CA TYR A 126 16.65 1.27 8.54
C TYR A 126 16.15 0.25 9.57
N ASN A 127 16.27 -1.04 9.30
CA ASN A 127 15.81 -2.09 10.20
C ASN A 127 14.33 -1.96 10.61
N SER A 128 13.53 -1.27 9.81
CA SER A 128 12.08 -1.26 10.00
C SER A 128 11.51 -2.61 9.55
N PRO A 129 10.70 -3.28 10.36
CA PRO A 129 10.07 -4.53 9.96
C PRO A 129 8.89 -4.34 9.00
N THR A 130 8.41 -3.11 8.85
CA THR A 130 7.22 -2.77 8.05
C THR A 130 7.38 -1.41 7.37
N HIS A 131 6.58 -1.19 6.33
CA HIS A 131 6.52 0.10 5.65
C HIS A 131 5.95 1.19 6.55
N ASN A 132 6.61 2.38 6.57
CA ASN A 132 6.11 3.59 7.20
C ASN A 132 6.56 4.80 6.39
N HIS A 133 5.63 5.44 5.70
CA HIS A 133 5.93 6.58 4.84
C HIS A 133 5.63 7.95 5.48
N LYS A 134 5.37 8.01 6.79
CA LYS A 134 5.05 9.28 7.47
C LYS A 134 6.21 10.28 7.37
N GLU A 135 7.42 9.83 7.71
CA GLU A 135 8.62 10.66 7.65
C GLU A 135 8.98 11.01 6.19
N LEU A 136 8.90 10.03 5.29
CA LEU A 136 9.14 10.24 3.85
C LEU A 136 8.20 11.30 3.28
N ALA A 137 6.92 11.28 3.62
CA ALA A 137 5.94 12.27 3.15
C ALA A 137 6.34 13.69 3.61
N SER A 138 6.74 13.86 4.88
CA SER A 138 7.21 15.15 5.39
C SER A 138 8.44 15.67 4.65
N TYR A 139 9.39 14.80 4.33
CA TYR A 139 10.56 15.19 3.52
C TYR A 139 10.19 15.55 2.09
N MET A 140 9.26 14.83 1.48
CA MET A 140 8.77 15.14 0.13
C MET A 140 8.14 16.53 0.09
N GLU A 141 7.27 16.87 1.04
CA GLU A 141 6.62 18.17 1.15
C GLU A 141 7.65 19.30 1.35
N ALA A 142 8.62 19.11 2.25
CA ALA A 142 9.67 20.08 2.51
C ALA A 142 10.56 20.33 1.26
N ILE A 143 10.97 19.27 0.57
CA ILE A 143 11.76 19.36 -0.67
C ILE A 143 10.95 20.04 -1.76
N ALA A 144 9.69 19.67 -1.95
CA ALA A 144 8.80 20.25 -2.95
C ALA A 144 8.61 21.76 -2.73
N GLY A 145 8.29 22.17 -1.49
CA GLY A 145 8.12 23.57 -1.14
C GLY A 145 9.39 24.38 -1.33
N LYS A 146 10.54 23.85 -0.88
CA LYS A 146 11.82 24.56 -1.03
C LYS A 146 12.25 24.69 -2.49
N ALA A 147 12.01 23.68 -3.30
CA ALA A 147 12.33 23.72 -4.73
C ALA A 147 11.61 24.87 -5.47
N VAL A 148 10.35 25.09 -5.13
CA VAL A 148 9.53 26.18 -5.70
C VAL A 148 9.97 27.54 -5.18
N THR A 149 10.11 27.70 -3.84
CA THR A 149 10.42 29.01 -3.23
C THR A 149 11.84 29.51 -3.50
N ALA A 150 12.77 28.61 -3.77
CA ALA A 150 14.16 28.99 -4.09
C ALA A 150 14.34 29.53 -5.51
N GLY A 151 13.30 29.50 -6.36
CA GLY A 151 13.36 29.99 -7.74
C GLY A 151 14.45 29.32 -8.58
N LEU A 152 14.75 28.07 -8.29
CA LEU A 152 15.86 27.35 -8.94
C LEU A 152 15.60 27.25 -10.44
N THR A 153 16.60 27.64 -11.24
CA THR A 153 16.51 27.45 -12.69
C THR A 153 16.53 25.96 -13.03
N PRO A 154 15.92 25.51 -14.14
CA PRO A 154 15.87 24.10 -14.52
C PRO A 154 17.24 23.39 -14.55
N ARG A 155 18.33 24.12 -14.81
CA ARG A 155 19.70 23.57 -14.82
C ARG A 155 20.22 23.27 -13.42
N ILE A 156 20.03 24.18 -12.47
CA ILE A 156 20.46 23.99 -11.06
C ILE A 156 19.52 23.01 -10.38
N PHE A 157 18.25 23.06 -10.73
CA PHE A 157 17.25 22.14 -10.21
C PHE A 157 17.51 20.69 -10.61
N SER A 158 17.91 20.42 -11.85
CA SER A 158 18.12 19.05 -12.32
C SER A 158 19.25 18.32 -11.57
N SER A 159 20.29 18.99 -11.12
CA SER A 159 21.39 18.37 -10.36
C SER A 159 21.14 18.35 -8.86
N ALA A 160 20.88 19.49 -8.23
CA ALA A 160 20.69 19.58 -6.78
C ALA A 160 19.40 18.89 -6.33
N PHE A 161 18.30 19.09 -7.05
CA PHE A 161 17.04 18.44 -6.74
C PHE A 161 17.08 16.94 -7.02
N ALA A 162 17.71 16.51 -8.12
CA ALA A 162 17.91 15.09 -8.38
C ALA A 162 18.74 14.45 -7.24
N THR A 163 19.80 15.11 -6.78
CA THR A 163 20.60 14.65 -5.65
C THR A 163 19.78 14.59 -4.36
N ALA A 164 19.03 15.65 -4.03
CA ALA A 164 18.23 15.70 -2.81
C ALA A 164 17.13 14.64 -2.80
N LYS A 165 16.37 14.51 -3.91
CA LYS A 165 15.31 13.48 -4.01
C LYS A 165 15.88 12.06 -3.99
N HIS A 166 17.00 11.80 -4.66
CA HIS A 166 17.65 10.49 -4.60
C HIS A 166 18.18 10.17 -3.21
N ALA A 167 18.77 11.13 -2.52
CA ALA A 167 19.23 10.95 -1.14
C ALA A 167 18.08 10.68 -0.17
N CYS A 168 16.96 11.40 -0.31
CA CYS A 168 15.75 11.19 0.48
C CYS A 168 15.23 9.75 0.28
N PHE A 169 15.04 9.31 -0.97
CA PHE A 169 14.54 7.98 -1.26
C PHE A 169 15.53 6.86 -0.93
N ALA A 170 16.82 7.08 -1.15
CA ALA A 170 17.87 6.14 -0.74
C ALA A 170 17.87 5.92 0.78
N ARG A 171 17.60 7.00 1.53
CA ARG A 171 17.55 6.95 2.98
C ARG A 171 16.31 6.24 3.52
N THR A 172 15.14 6.40 2.88
CA THR A 172 13.86 5.90 3.40
C THR A 172 13.38 4.62 2.73
N MET A 173 13.67 4.39 1.46
CA MET A 173 13.19 3.25 0.67
C MET A 173 14.30 2.40 0.06
N GLY A 174 15.58 2.74 0.28
CA GLY A 174 16.72 2.08 -0.33
C GLY A 174 17.01 2.56 -1.77
N VAL A 175 18.13 2.11 -2.28
CA VAL A 175 18.57 2.35 -3.67
C VAL A 175 18.36 1.06 -4.46
N PRO A 176 17.60 1.09 -5.56
CA PRO A 176 17.49 -0.07 -6.44
C PRO A 176 18.87 -0.48 -6.96
N ASP A 177 19.19 -1.76 -6.92
CA ASP A 177 20.44 -2.26 -7.50
C ASP A 177 20.38 -2.09 -9.04
N ARG A 178 21.41 -1.40 -9.59
CA ARG A 178 21.50 -1.19 -11.05
C ARG A 178 21.75 -2.47 -11.83
N LYS A 179 22.10 -3.56 -11.16
CA LYS A 179 22.35 -4.86 -11.81
C LYS A 179 21.08 -5.67 -12.06
N SER A 180 19.94 -5.23 -11.52
CA SER A 180 18.66 -5.93 -11.59
C SER A 180 17.63 -5.29 -12.54
N VAL A 181 18.04 -4.31 -13.35
CA VAL A 181 17.18 -3.66 -14.35
C VAL A 181 17.64 -4.03 -15.76
#